data_fbc3c2a06ef48d0b14bed7441e31ac1d
#
_entry.id   fbc3c2a06ef48d0b14bed7441e31ac1d
#
_cell.length_a   1.000
_cell.length_b   1.000
_cell.length_c   1.000
_cell.angle_alpha   90.00
_cell.angle_beta   90.00
_cell.angle_gamma   90.00
#
_symmetry.space_group_name_H-M   'P 1'
#
loop_
_entity.id
_entity.type
_entity.pdbx_description
1 polymer ?
#
loop_
_entity_poly.entity_id
_entity_poly.type
_entity_poly.pdbx_seq_one_letter_code
_entity_poly.pdbx_strand_id
1 'polypeptide(L)'
;KRNRKGQFCMKIAVVTDSNSGITQAQAKEMGVAVLPMPFMIDGETYYEDITLTREQFYQRLKDNADIATSQPTPDSILKMWDKLLKEYDQIIHIPMSSGLSASCSSAISLSTDYEGKVQIADNHRISVTQRESVMHAKKLAEAGKSAKEIKEILEAEAYNSSIYIAVDTLEFLKKGGRVTAAGAALGSVLNIKPILTIQGDKLDAFAKTRGIKKCKQKMVEALKNDRETRFKDADDRHILIGAAGSNLTEEEAEEWKQMLVDAFPNSYVYYDP
;
A
#
# COMPACT_ATOMS: atom_id res chain seq x y z
N LYS A 1 5.25 27.55 13.98
CA LYS A 1 6.53 27.69 14.72
C LYS A 1 7.62 28.07 13.73
N ARG A 2 8.52 28.97 14.10
CA ARG A 2 9.69 29.28 13.27
C ARG A 2 10.77 28.22 13.50
N ASN A 3 11.44 27.78 12.41
CA ASN A 3 12.59 26.89 12.51
C ASN A 3 13.82 27.66 13.04
N ARG A 4 14.94 26.95 13.31
CA ARG A 4 16.21 27.56 13.79
C ARG A 4 16.79 28.64 12.86
N LYS A 5 16.26 28.80 11.64
CA LYS A 5 16.63 29.81 10.63
C LYS A 5 15.59 30.95 10.52
N GLY A 6 14.57 31.00 11.39
CA GLY A 6 13.54 32.05 11.39
C GLY A 6 12.46 31.89 10.28
N GLN A 7 12.48 30.83 9.49
CA GLN A 7 11.49 30.55 8.48
C GLN A 7 10.22 29.96 9.10
N PHE A 8 9.05 30.35 8.60
CA PHE A 8 7.79 29.72 8.94
C PHE A 8 7.82 28.25 8.47
N CYS A 9 7.74 27.32 9.40
CA CYS A 9 7.61 25.90 9.08
C CYS A 9 6.15 25.66 8.72
N MET A 10 5.88 25.37 7.43
CA MET A 10 4.56 24.96 6.98
C MET A 10 4.18 23.64 7.66
N LYS A 11 2.96 23.54 8.11
CA LYS A 11 2.40 22.30 8.66
C LYS A 11 1.80 21.50 7.50
N ILE A 12 2.39 20.35 7.22
CA ILE A 12 1.91 19.44 6.17
C ILE A 12 1.16 18.29 6.80
N ALA A 13 -0.11 18.08 6.40
CA ALA A 13 -0.83 16.86 6.71
C ALA A 13 -0.45 15.78 5.71
N VAL A 14 -0.12 14.59 6.21
CA VAL A 14 0.11 13.41 5.37
C VAL A 14 -1.15 12.55 5.39
N VAL A 15 -1.69 12.30 4.21
CA VAL A 15 -2.92 11.52 3.99
C VAL A 15 -2.61 10.32 3.11
N THR A 16 -3.20 9.18 3.42
CA THR A 16 -3.18 7.98 2.59
C THR A 16 -4.54 7.28 2.65
N ASP A 17 -4.68 6.12 2.03
CA ASP A 17 -5.86 5.27 2.16
C ASP A 17 -5.55 3.96 2.90
N SER A 18 -6.59 3.19 3.25
CA SER A 18 -6.44 1.95 4.02
C SER A 18 -5.69 0.83 3.30
N ASN A 19 -5.47 0.94 1.97
CA ASN A 19 -4.62 -0.02 1.24
C ASN A 19 -3.14 0.08 1.60
N SER A 20 -2.73 1.13 2.33
CA SER A 20 -1.38 1.22 2.92
C SER A 20 -1.14 0.22 4.05
N GLY A 21 -2.18 -0.47 4.53
CA GLY A 21 -2.11 -1.33 5.71
C GLY A 21 -2.10 -0.57 7.05
N ILE A 22 -2.09 0.77 7.02
CA ILE A 22 -2.10 1.59 8.23
C ILE A 22 -3.52 1.62 8.80
N THR A 23 -3.70 1.07 10.01
CA THR A 23 -4.98 1.10 10.72
C THR A 23 -5.30 2.52 11.25
N GLN A 24 -6.57 2.79 11.59
CA GLN A 24 -6.95 4.07 12.19
C GLN A 24 -6.23 4.34 13.52
N ALA A 25 -5.96 3.30 14.32
CA ALA A 25 -5.20 3.41 15.55
C ALA A 25 -3.74 3.81 15.29
N GLN A 26 -3.07 3.11 14.38
CA GLN A 26 -1.70 3.42 13.96
C GLN A 26 -1.61 4.82 13.33
N ALA A 27 -2.58 5.21 12.51
CA ALA A 27 -2.63 6.53 11.90
C ALA A 27 -2.61 7.65 12.95
N LYS A 28 -3.38 7.48 14.03
CA LYS A 28 -3.42 8.43 15.14
C LYS A 28 -2.06 8.53 15.85
N GLU A 29 -1.41 7.41 16.12
CA GLU A 29 -0.07 7.37 16.74
C GLU A 29 0.99 7.98 15.83
N MET A 30 0.92 7.69 14.54
CA MET A 30 1.84 8.20 13.53
C MET A 30 1.60 9.68 13.19
N GLY A 31 0.46 10.26 13.57
CA GLY A 31 0.08 11.62 13.20
C GLY A 31 -0.19 11.78 11.70
N VAL A 32 -0.77 10.76 11.06
CA VAL A 32 -1.20 10.77 9.65
C VAL A 32 -2.70 10.57 9.57
N ALA A 33 -3.30 10.86 8.42
CA ALA A 33 -4.72 10.61 8.18
C ALA A 33 -4.90 9.45 7.18
N VAL A 34 -5.78 8.51 7.49
CA VAL A 34 -6.10 7.38 6.62
C VAL A 34 -7.55 7.47 6.17
N LEU A 35 -7.74 7.59 4.86
CA LEU A 35 -9.04 7.55 4.22
C LEU A 35 -9.49 6.10 4.09
N PRO A 36 -10.62 5.71 4.72
CA PRO A 36 -11.10 4.35 4.64
C PRO A 36 -11.56 4.02 3.21
N MET A 37 -11.08 2.92 2.66
CA MET A 37 -11.56 2.41 1.37
C MET A 37 -12.84 1.61 1.57
N PRO A 38 -13.92 1.92 0.84
CA PRO A 38 -15.15 1.15 0.91
C PRO A 38 -15.04 -0.17 0.16
N PHE A 39 -15.68 -1.20 0.69
CA PHE A 39 -15.97 -2.45 -0.02
C PHE A 39 -17.42 -2.85 0.21
N MET A 40 -17.95 -3.68 -0.67
CA MET A 40 -19.33 -4.12 -0.61
C MET A 40 -19.37 -5.63 -0.40
N ILE A 41 -20.30 -6.06 0.45
CA ILE A 41 -20.67 -7.45 0.64
C ILE A 41 -22.18 -7.56 0.44
N ASP A 42 -22.59 -8.34 -0.53
CA ASP A 42 -24.02 -8.56 -0.88
C ASP A 42 -24.77 -7.22 -1.11
N GLY A 43 -24.08 -6.22 -1.67
CA GLY A 43 -24.65 -4.90 -1.97
C GLY A 43 -24.59 -3.88 -0.83
N GLU A 44 -24.20 -4.28 0.38
CA GLU A 44 -24.02 -3.36 1.52
C GLU A 44 -22.58 -2.87 1.62
N THR A 45 -22.38 -1.59 1.96
CA THR A 45 -21.05 -0.96 2.05
C THR A 45 -20.47 -1.10 3.44
N TYR A 46 -19.21 -1.52 3.50
CA TYR A 46 -18.43 -1.69 4.73
C TYR A 46 -17.07 -1.00 4.62
N TYR A 47 -16.44 -0.80 5.78
CA TYR A 47 -15.08 -0.27 5.94
C TYR A 47 -14.33 -1.17 6.93
N GLU A 48 -13.13 -1.63 6.53
CA GLU A 48 -12.28 -2.50 7.35
C GLU A 48 -11.98 -1.87 8.71
N ASP A 49 -12.10 -2.67 9.78
CA ASP A 49 -11.87 -2.29 11.18
C ASP A 49 -12.71 -1.09 11.69
N ILE A 50 -13.70 -0.65 10.91
CA ILE A 50 -14.65 0.41 11.29
C ILE A 50 -16.06 -0.17 11.43
N THR A 51 -16.57 -0.80 10.37
CA THR A 51 -17.92 -1.37 10.33
C THR A 51 -17.93 -2.89 10.22
N LEU A 52 -16.79 -3.51 9.93
CA LEU A 52 -16.61 -4.95 9.82
C LEU A 52 -15.20 -5.33 10.27
N THR A 53 -15.07 -6.37 11.12
CA THR A 53 -13.76 -6.90 11.51
C THR A 53 -13.18 -7.82 10.44
N ARG A 54 -11.86 -8.08 10.50
CA ARG A 54 -11.19 -9.03 9.59
C ARG A 54 -11.80 -10.44 9.69
N GLU A 55 -12.07 -10.92 10.89
CA GLU A 55 -12.67 -12.24 11.13
C GLU A 55 -14.03 -12.35 10.47
N GLN A 56 -14.87 -11.31 10.60
CA GLN A 56 -16.18 -11.24 9.96
C GLN A 56 -16.04 -11.22 8.43
N PHE A 57 -15.08 -10.48 7.89
CA PHE A 57 -14.81 -10.43 6.46
C PHE A 57 -14.42 -11.81 5.92
N TYR A 58 -13.45 -12.50 6.56
CA TYR A 58 -13.05 -13.84 6.13
C TYR A 58 -14.14 -14.89 6.29
N GLN A 59 -15.02 -14.72 7.29
CA GLN A 59 -16.19 -15.60 7.40
C GLN A 59 -17.13 -15.40 6.21
N ARG A 60 -17.43 -14.15 5.82
CA ARG A 60 -18.25 -13.85 4.64
C ARG A 60 -17.64 -14.41 3.35
N LEU A 61 -16.31 -14.31 3.21
CA LEU A 61 -15.59 -14.94 2.08
C LEU A 61 -15.79 -16.45 2.03
N LYS A 62 -15.70 -17.14 3.18
CA LYS A 62 -15.93 -18.59 3.28
C LYS A 62 -17.38 -18.97 2.95
N ASP A 63 -18.31 -18.09 3.26
CA ASP A 63 -19.75 -18.27 2.98
C ASP A 63 -20.11 -17.91 1.51
N ASN A 64 -19.10 -17.63 0.66
CA ASN A 64 -19.25 -17.25 -0.76
C ASN A 64 -20.09 -15.99 -0.98
N ALA A 65 -20.04 -15.01 -0.07
CA ALA A 65 -20.69 -13.73 -0.25
C ALA A 65 -20.18 -12.99 -1.49
N ASP A 66 -21.03 -12.20 -2.13
CA ASP A 66 -20.65 -11.38 -3.28
C ASP A 66 -19.86 -10.16 -2.80
N ILE A 67 -18.54 -10.17 -3.04
CA ILE A 67 -17.64 -9.11 -2.60
C ILE A 67 -17.17 -8.26 -3.78
N ALA A 68 -17.29 -6.94 -3.64
CA ALA A 68 -16.79 -5.97 -4.58
C ALA A 68 -16.06 -4.82 -3.83
N THR A 69 -15.15 -4.15 -4.52
CA THR A 69 -14.44 -2.99 -4.00
C THR A 69 -14.86 -1.72 -4.72
N SER A 70 -14.81 -0.59 -4.04
CA SER A 70 -15.09 0.72 -4.60
C SER A 70 -14.04 1.73 -4.18
N GLN A 71 -13.97 2.85 -4.90
CA GLN A 71 -13.18 4.00 -4.49
C GLN A 71 -13.95 4.82 -3.43
N PRO A 72 -13.27 5.65 -2.61
CA PRO A 72 -13.91 6.59 -1.72
C PRO A 72 -14.80 7.55 -2.51
N THR A 73 -15.89 7.99 -1.90
CA THR A 73 -16.75 9.02 -2.53
C THR A 73 -16.03 10.37 -2.56
N PRO A 74 -16.28 11.23 -3.56
CA PRO A 74 -15.77 12.60 -3.56
C PRO A 74 -16.04 13.35 -2.26
N ASP A 75 -17.25 13.22 -1.71
CA ASP A 75 -17.66 13.83 -0.45
C ASP A 75 -16.76 13.41 0.73
N SER A 76 -16.41 12.12 0.84
CA SER A 76 -15.54 11.64 1.92
C SER A 76 -14.11 12.19 1.80
N ILE A 77 -13.59 12.31 0.57
CA ILE A 77 -12.29 12.90 0.29
C ILE A 77 -12.28 14.39 0.67
N LEU A 78 -13.24 15.15 0.17
CA LEU A 78 -13.35 16.59 0.40
C LEU A 78 -13.53 16.91 1.90
N LYS A 79 -14.41 16.19 2.60
CA LYS A 79 -14.61 16.35 4.05
C LYS A 79 -13.31 16.12 4.85
N MET A 80 -12.51 15.13 4.45
CA MET A 80 -11.22 14.88 5.10
C MET A 80 -10.25 16.04 4.86
N TRP A 81 -10.09 16.50 3.62
CA TRP A 81 -9.20 17.60 3.29
C TRP A 81 -9.63 18.91 3.96
N ASP A 82 -10.93 19.26 3.90
CA ASP A 82 -11.46 20.46 4.53
C ASP A 82 -11.27 20.46 6.05
N LYS A 83 -11.37 19.29 6.69
CA LYS A 83 -11.10 19.14 8.12
C LYS A 83 -9.61 19.38 8.41
N LEU A 84 -8.72 18.78 7.64
CA LEU A 84 -7.27 18.89 7.84
C LEU A 84 -6.75 20.30 7.56
N LEU A 85 -7.26 21.00 6.55
CA LEU A 85 -6.86 22.37 6.21
C LEU A 85 -7.27 23.42 7.25
N LYS A 86 -8.06 23.06 8.28
CA LYS A 86 -8.30 23.92 9.44
C LYS A 86 -7.09 23.98 10.40
N GLU A 87 -6.22 22.96 10.35
CA GLU A 87 -5.09 22.81 11.29
C GLU A 87 -3.74 22.76 10.58
N TYR A 88 -3.72 22.46 9.28
CA TYR A 88 -2.53 22.33 8.44
C TYR A 88 -2.56 23.33 7.29
N ASP A 89 -1.39 23.74 6.85
CA ASP A 89 -1.24 24.70 5.75
C ASP A 89 -1.38 24.04 4.37
N GLN A 90 -0.93 22.78 4.26
CA GLN A 90 -0.99 21.97 3.02
C GLN A 90 -1.24 20.50 3.36
N ILE A 91 -1.65 19.76 2.34
CA ILE A 91 -1.85 18.32 2.39
C ILE A 91 -1.02 17.65 1.30
N ILE A 92 -0.31 16.59 1.67
CA ILE A 92 0.19 15.57 0.74
C ILE A 92 -0.67 14.32 0.89
N HIS A 93 -1.41 13.96 -0.15
CA HIS A 93 -2.23 12.76 -0.19
C HIS A 93 -1.58 11.72 -1.09
N ILE A 94 -1.36 10.53 -0.56
CA ILE A 94 -0.67 9.39 -1.19
C ILE A 94 -1.68 8.24 -1.30
N PRO A 95 -2.50 8.22 -2.36
CA PRO A 95 -3.44 7.12 -2.58
C PRO A 95 -2.70 5.89 -3.09
N MET A 96 -3.37 4.73 -3.09
CA MET A 96 -2.87 3.56 -3.80
C MET A 96 -2.66 3.84 -5.29
N SER A 97 -1.79 3.07 -5.93
CA SER A 97 -1.44 3.19 -7.35
C SER A 97 -2.64 3.46 -8.26
N SER A 98 -2.48 4.43 -9.17
CA SER A 98 -3.46 4.70 -10.23
C SER A 98 -3.68 3.51 -11.17
N GLY A 99 -2.72 2.60 -11.30
CA GLY A 99 -2.85 1.35 -12.04
C GLY A 99 -3.80 0.33 -11.40
N LEU A 100 -4.08 0.48 -10.09
CA LEU A 100 -4.94 -0.43 -9.33
C LEU A 100 -6.31 0.16 -9.00
N SER A 101 -6.43 1.48 -8.89
CA SER A 101 -7.68 2.16 -8.53
C SER A 101 -7.80 3.52 -9.18
N ALA A 102 -9.01 3.89 -9.59
CA ALA A 102 -9.34 5.23 -10.03
C ALA A 102 -9.34 6.27 -8.88
N SER A 103 -9.16 5.86 -7.63
CA SER A 103 -9.14 6.79 -6.48
C SER A 103 -8.07 7.87 -6.62
N CYS A 104 -6.90 7.52 -7.16
CA CYS A 104 -5.82 8.47 -7.42
C CYS A 104 -6.23 9.55 -8.42
N SER A 105 -6.74 9.17 -9.59
CA SER A 105 -7.19 10.13 -10.61
C SER A 105 -8.36 10.99 -10.14
N SER A 106 -9.28 10.41 -9.36
CA SER A 106 -10.37 11.18 -8.73
C SER A 106 -9.83 12.21 -7.74
N ALA A 107 -8.87 11.83 -6.89
CA ALA A 107 -8.23 12.76 -5.96
C ALA A 107 -7.47 13.89 -6.69
N ILE A 108 -6.74 13.57 -7.78
CA ILE A 108 -6.06 14.57 -8.61
C ILE A 108 -7.07 15.59 -9.15
N SER A 109 -8.19 15.13 -9.71
CA SER A 109 -9.24 16.00 -10.24
C SER A 109 -9.80 16.92 -9.14
N LEU A 110 -10.15 16.37 -8.00
CA LEU A 110 -10.70 17.14 -6.87
C LEU A 110 -9.70 18.14 -6.29
N SER A 111 -8.40 17.84 -6.33
CA SER A 111 -7.36 18.70 -5.76
C SER A 111 -7.17 20.03 -6.51
N THR A 112 -7.66 20.13 -7.76
CA THR A 112 -7.57 21.35 -8.56
C THR A 112 -8.27 22.54 -7.93
N ASP A 113 -9.33 22.31 -7.15
CA ASP A 113 -10.10 23.34 -6.47
C ASP A 113 -9.42 23.88 -5.20
N TYR A 114 -8.29 23.32 -4.80
CA TYR A 114 -7.58 23.69 -3.57
C TYR A 114 -6.37 24.60 -3.79
N GLU A 115 -6.23 25.20 -4.94
CA GLU A 115 -5.19 26.22 -5.27
C GLU A 115 -3.76 25.78 -4.88
N GLY A 116 -3.44 24.49 -5.05
CA GLY A 116 -2.13 23.93 -4.75
C GLY A 116 -1.89 23.60 -3.28
N LYS A 117 -2.86 23.83 -2.39
CA LYS A 117 -2.76 23.40 -0.98
C LYS A 117 -2.84 21.91 -0.80
N VAL A 118 -3.49 21.20 -1.70
CA VAL A 118 -3.59 19.74 -1.72
C VAL A 118 -2.78 19.21 -2.89
N GLN A 119 -1.79 18.38 -2.58
CA GLN A 119 -0.96 17.70 -3.58
C GLN A 119 -1.23 16.20 -3.52
N ILE A 120 -1.41 15.59 -4.68
CA ILE A 120 -1.63 14.14 -4.80
C ILE A 120 -0.37 13.51 -5.37
N ALA A 121 0.23 12.57 -4.67
CA ALA A 121 1.39 11.81 -5.14
C ALA A 121 0.93 10.44 -5.65
N ASP A 122 0.95 10.25 -6.98
CA ASP A 122 0.82 8.93 -7.58
C ASP A 122 2.17 8.23 -7.58
N ASN A 123 2.50 7.57 -6.52
CA ASN A 123 3.79 6.87 -6.42
C ASN A 123 3.72 5.39 -6.80
N HIS A 124 2.64 4.96 -7.45
CA HIS A 124 2.47 3.62 -8.00
C HIS A 124 2.67 2.46 -7.00
N ARG A 125 2.30 2.68 -5.74
CA ARG A 125 2.52 1.71 -4.64
C ARG A 125 1.21 1.29 -3.98
N ILE A 126 1.27 0.20 -3.23
CA ILE A 126 0.20 -0.36 -2.41
C ILE A 126 0.80 -1.12 -1.24
N SER A 127 0.02 -1.40 -0.18
CA SER A 127 0.42 -2.24 0.96
C SER A 127 1.69 -1.70 1.63
N VAL A 128 2.60 -2.56 2.05
CA VAL A 128 3.84 -2.20 2.75
C VAL A 128 4.66 -1.13 2.01
N THR A 129 4.71 -1.15 0.68
CA THR A 129 5.45 -0.14 -0.08
C THR A 129 4.78 1.23 -0.07
N GLN A 130 3.43 1.30 -0.03
CA GLN A 130 2.68 2.54 0.15
C GLN A 130 2.87 3.08 1.57
N ARG A 131 2.85 2.21 2.60
CA ARG A 131 3.16 2.56 3.98
C ARG A 131 4.52 3.23 4.09
N GLU A 132 5.56 2.68 3.46
CA GLU A 132 6.90 3.28 3.45
C GLU A 132 6.92 4.66 2.80
N SER A 133 6.14 4.88 1.75
CA SER A 133 5.98 6.21 1.14
C SER A 133 5.34 7.21 2.10
N VAL A 134 4.36 6.78 2.90
CA VAL A 134 3.74 7.61 3.95
C VAL A 134 4.78 7.99 5.02
N MET A 135 5.59 7.02 5.47
CA MET A 135 6.66 7.27 6.45
C MET A 135 7.72 8.20 5.89
N HIS A 136 8.08 8.05 4.62
CA HIS A 136 9.03 8.96 3.94
C HIS A 136 8.45 10.37 3.82
N ALA A 137 7.20 10.51 3.38
CA ALA A 137 6.51 11.80 3.30
C ALA A 137 6.50 12.53 4.65
N LYS A 138 6.24 11.79 5.73
CA LYS A 138 6.26 12.35 7.08
C LYS A 138 7.63 12.90 7.46
N LYS A 139 8.70 12.14 7.22
CA LYS A 139 10.10 12.60 7.45
C LYS A 139 10.43 13.84 6.64
N LEU A 140 10.00 13.90 5.37
CA LEU A 140 10.21 15.05 4.50
C LEU A 140 9.44 16.28 4.99
N ALA A 141 8.20 16.12 5.44
CA ALA A 141 7.40 17.19 6.04
C ALA A 141 8.06 17.73 7.33
N GLU A 142 8.55 16.85 8.20
CA GLU A 142 9.30 17.20 9.41
C GLU A 142 10.62 17.90 9.08
N ALA A 143 11.25 17.58 7.95
CA ALA A 143 12.42 18.27 7.41
C ALA A 143 12.10 19.64 6.77
N GLY A 144 10.82 20.04 6.72
CA GLY A 144 10.39 21.34 6.22
C GLY A 144 10.13 21.41 4.72
N LYS A 145 9.97 20.28 4.06
CA LYS A 145 9.57 20.21 2.66
C LYS A 145 8.10 20.60 2.49
N SER A 146 7.77 21.30 1.41
CA SER A 146 6.40 21.58 1.01
C SER A 146 5.70 20.33 0.45
N ALA A 147 4.37 20.31 0.42
CA ALA A 147 3.61 19.21 -0.14
C ALA A 147 3.99 18.94 -1.62
N LYS A 148 4.28 19.99 -2.40
CA LYS A 148 4.74 19.87 -3.78
C LYS A 148 6.10 19.18 -3.89
N GLU A 149 7.09 19.59 -3.08
CA GLU A 149 8.41 18.95 -3.08
C GLU A 149 8.33 17.48 -2.64
N ILE A 150 7.48 17.18 -1.65
CA ILE A 150 7.24 15.79 -1.21
C ILE A 150 6.64 14.96 -2.35
N LYS A 151 5.62 15.49 -3.04
CA LYS A 151 5.03 14.85 -4.22
C LYS A 151 6.10 14.51 -5.26
N GLU A 152 6.89 15.50 -5.66
CA GLU A 152 7.95 15.33 -6.68
C GLU A 152 8.96 14.25 -6.29
N ILE A 153 9.37 14.19 -5.02
CA ILE A 153 10.28 13.16 -4.51
C ILE A 153 9.62 11.78 -4.57
N LEU A 154 8.41 11.63 -4.05
CA LEU A 154 7.72 10.33 -4.02
C LEU A 154 7.42 9.79 -5.41
N GLU A 155 7.06 10.64 -6.36
CA GLU A 155 6.81 10.25 -7.75
C GLU A 155 8.12 9.85 -8.46
N ALA A 156 9.22 10.54 -8.20
CA ALA A 156 10.54 10.18 -8.73
C ALA A 156 11.02 8.81 -8.22
N GLU A 157 10.60 8.42 -7.00
CA GLU A 157 10.95 7.15 -6.37
C GLU A 157 9.90 6.04 -6.58
N ALA A 158 8.87 6.28 -7.40
CA ALA A 158 7.72 5.40 -7.55
C ALA A 158 8.11 3.94 -7.78
N TYR A 159 9.07 3.70 -8.66
CA TYR A 159 9.50 2.35 -9.06
C TYR A 159 10.69 1.80 -8.26
N ASN A 160 11.12 2.50 -7.19
CA ASN A 160 12.15 2.00 -6.27
C ASN A 160 11.57 1.02 -5.26
N SER A 161 10.69 0.13 -5.71
CA SER A 161 10.08 -0.92 -4.92
C SER A 161 9.69 -2.11 -5.77
N SER A 162 9.53 -3.26 -5.13
CA SER A 162 8.99 -4.49 -5.72
C SER A 162 8.01 -5.14 -4.77
N ILE A 163 6.94 -5.69 -5.30
CA ILE A 163 6.00 -6.52 -4.54
C ILE A 163 5.88 -7.87 -5.24
N TYR A 164 6.00 -8.94 -4.46
CA TYR A 164 5.68 -10.31 -4.85
C TYR A 164 4.61 -10.84 -3.93
N ILE A 165 3.54 -11.40 -4.49
CA ILE A 165 2.40 -11.89 -3.74
C ILE A 165 1.99 -13.28 -4.21
N ALA A 166 1.93 -14.23 -3.29
CA ALA A 166 1.32 -15.54 -3.53
C ALA A 166 -0.15 -15.48 -3.15
N VAL A 167 -1.02 -15.94 -4.01
CA VAL A 167 -2.47 -15.94 -3.78
C VAL A 167 -3.05 -17.36 -3.82
N ASP A 168 -4.10 -17.57 -3.05
CA ASP A 168 -4.81 -18.86 -3.04
C ASP A 168 -5.69 -19.02 -4.24
N THR A 169 -6.30 -17.93 -4.70
CA THR A 169 -7.17 -17.90 -5.88
C THR A 169 -6.96 -16.60 -6.67
N LEU A 170 -7.16 -16.67 -7.97
CA LEU A 170 -7.17 -15.51 -8.87
C LEU A 170 -8.57 -14.96 -9.11
N GLU A 171 -9.60 -15.60 -8.57
CA GLU A 171 -11.00 -15.30 -8.87
C GLU A 171 -11.35 -13.84 -8.60
N PHE A 172 -11.06 -13.35 -7.38
CA PHE A 172 -11.38 -11.97 -6.98
C PHE A 172 -10.59 -10.95 -7.79
N LEU A 173 -9.32 -11.23 -8.09
CA LEU A 173 -8.47 -10.36 -8.91
C LEU A 173 -8.97 -10.30 -10.36
N LYS A 174 -9.42 -11.41 -10.93
CA LYS A 174 -10.05 -11.47 -12.26
C LYS A 174 -11.35 -10.69 -12.27
N LYS A 175 -12.25 -10.94 -11.32
CA LYS A 175 -13.52 -10.24 -11.17
C LYS A 175 -13.31 -8.73 -11.03
N GLY A 176 -12.32 -8.32 -10.23
CA GLY A 176 -11.96 -6.93 -10.04
C GLY A 176 -11.23 -6.27 -11.22
N GLY A 177 -10.68 -7.03 -12.17
CA GLY A 177 -9.92 -6.50 -13.31
C GLY A 177 -8.55 -5.92 -12.91
N ARG A 178 -7.98 -6.30 -11.76
CA ARG A 178 -6.69 -5.82 -11.23
C ARG A 178 -5.51 -6.73 -11.58
N VAL A 179 -5.74 -7.77 -12.35
CA VAL A 179 -4.72 -8.69 -12.84
C VAL A 179 -4.60 -8.58 -14.36
N THR A 180 -3.36 -8.67 -14.87
CA THR A 180 -3.12 -8.72 -16.32
C THR A 180 -3.65 -10.02 -16.94
N ALA A 181 -3.78 -10.05 -18.26
CA ALA A 181 -4.15 -11.29 -18.97
C ALA A 181 -3.15 -12.42 -18.70
N ALA A 182 -1.85 -12.11 -18.63
CA ALA A 182 -0.80 -13.08 -18.31
C ALA A 182 -0.92 -13.59 -16.87
N GLY A 183 -1.14 -12.69 -15.89
CA GLY A 183 -1.40 -13.05 -14.50
C GLY A 183 -2.66 -13.92 -14.36
N ALA A 184 -3.73 -13.54 -15.06
CA ALA A 184 -4.98 -14.30 -15.08
C ALA A 184 -4.80 -15.71 -15.70
N ALA A 185 -3.90 -15.87 -16.65
CA ALA A 185 -3.60 -17.14 -17.33
C ALA A 185 -2.81 -18.13 -16.46
N LEU A 186 -2.23 -17.71 -15.33
CA LEU A 186 -1.55 -18.63 -14.40
C LEU A 186 -2.49 -19.73 -13.88
N GLY A 187 -3.80 -19.46 -13.92
CA GLY A 187 -4.85 -20.44 -13.63
C GLY A 187 -4.85 -20.91 -12.18
N SER A 188 -5.90 -21.61 -11.81
CA SER A 188 -5.99 -22.36 -10.56
C SER A 188 -5.94 -23.86 -10.89
N VAL A 189 -4.80 -24.49 -10.68
CA VAL A 189 -4.69 -25.96 -10.71
C VAL A 189 -4.51 -26.40 -9.28
N LEU A 190 -5.12 -27.51 -8.91
CA LEU A 190 -5.05 -28.06 -7.56
C LEU A 190 -3.60 -28.09 -7.03
N ASN A 191 -3.36 -27.50 -5.85
CA ASN A 191 -2.04 -27.37 -5.22
C ASN A 191 -1.01 -26.50 -5.96
N ILE A 192 -1.39 -25.79 -7.02
CA ILE A 192 -0.54 -24.79 -7.63
C ILE A 192 -0.91 -23.42 -7.07
N LYS A 193 0.09 -22.71 -6.53
CA LYS A 193 -0.04 -21.34 -6.03
C LYS A 193 0.56 -20.38 -7.06
N PRO A 194 -0.23 -19.47 -7.64
CA PRO A 194 0.32 -18.40 -8.47
C PRO A 194 1.06 -17.39 -7.61
N ILE A 195 2.17 -16.90 -8.13
CA ILE A 195 2.91 -15.75 -7.59
C ILE A 195 2.79 -14.64 -8.64
N LEU A 196 2.32 -13.51 -8.19
CA LEU A 196 2.17 -12.31 -8.98
C LEU A 196 3.20 -11.27 -8.54
N THR A 197 3.49 -10.32 -9.42
CA THR A 197 4.30 -9.14 -9.09
C THR A 197 3.52 -7.87 -9.34
N ILE A 198 3.83 -6.82 -8.58
CA ILE A 198 3.32 -5.46 -8.79
C ILE A 198 4.53 -4.56 -8.97
N GLN A 199 4.57 -3.90 -10.13
CA GLN A 199 5.61 -2.93 -10.50
C GLN A 199 4.96 -1.57 -10.85
N GLY A 200 4.00 -1.17 -10.01
CA GLY A 200 3.28 0.09 -10.15
C GLY A 200 1.88 -0.01 -10.76
N ASP A 201 1.64 -0.98 -11.63
CA ASP A 201 0.36 -1.18 -12.31
C ASP A 201 -0.39 -2.41 -11.77
N LYS A 202 -1.15 -3.07 -12.64
CA LYS A 202 -1.89 -4.29 -12.30
C LYS A 202 -0.94 -5.42 -11.89
N LEU A 203 -1.50 -6.37 -11.14
CA LEU A 203 -0.79 -7.60 -10.80
C LEU A 203 -0.49 -8.38 -12.06
N ASP A 204 0.78 -8.70 -12.27
CA ASP A 204 1.24 -9.46 -13.43
C ASP A 204 1.79 -10.83 -13.03
N ALA A 205 1.90 -11.73 -14.01
CA ALA A 205 2.43 -13.06 -13.82
C ALA A 205 3.92 -13.02 -13.44
N PHE A 206 4.29 -13.69 -12.35
CA PHE A 206 5.69 -13.89 -12.01
C PHE A 206 6.10 -15.36 -12.06
N ALA A 207 5.41 -16.19 -11.27
CA ALA A 207 5.72 -17.62 -11.19
C ALA A 207 4.51 -18.42 -10.71
N LYS A 208 4.64 -19.74 -10.73
CA LYS A 208 3.73 -20.67 -10.07
C LYS A 208 4.54 -21.79 -9.41
N THR A 209 4.11 -22.17 -8.21
CA THR A 209 4.77 -23.21 -7.43
C THR A 209 3.76 -24.17 -6.82
N ARG A 210 4.25 -25.29 -6.28
CA ARG A 210 3.41 -26.20 -5.48
C ARG A 210 3.63 -25.94 -3.99
N GLY A 211 2.57 -25.55 -3.32
CA GLY A 211 2.53 -25.32 -1.88
C GLY A 211 3.17 -24.00 -1.43
N ILE A 212 2.76 -23.51 -0.27
CA ILE A 212 3.12 -22.20 0.26
C ILE A 212 4.61 -22.08 0.59
N LYS A 213 5.25 -23.15 1.06
CA LYS A 213 6.68 -23.14 1.40
C LYS A 213 7.54 -22.81 0.18
N LYS A 214 7.23 -23.41 -0.98
CA LYS A 214 7.94 -23.12 -2.23
C LYS A 214 7.62 -21.72 -2.76
N CYS A 215 6.39 -21.20 -2.51
CA CYS A 215 6.06 -19.81 -2.81
C CYS A 215 6.97 -18.85 -2.03
N LYS A 216 7.04 -19.03 -0.70
CA LYS A 216 7.88 -18.20 0.17
C LYS A 216 9.34 -18.21 -0.30
N GLN A 217 9.90 -19.39 -0.58
CA GLN A 217 11.26 -19.52 -1.13
C GLN A 217 11.43 -18.78 -2.46
N LYS A 218 10.46 -18.92 -3.38
CA LYS A 218 10.52 -18.26 -4.69
C LYS A 218 10.43 -16.74 -4.59
N MET A 219 9.62 -16.22 -3.67
CA MET A 219 9.56 -14.77 -3.40
C MET A 219 10.89 -14.26 -2.80
N VAL A 220 11.49 -15.00 -1.89
CA VAL A 220 12.83 -14.64 -1.36
C VAL A 220 13.89 -14.62 -2.46
N GLU A 221 13.91 -15.63 -3.35
CA GLU A 221 14.79 -15.64 -4.52
C GLU A 221 14.58 -14.42 -5.42
N ALA A 222 13.32 -14.02 -5.65
CA ALA A 222 12.98 -12.85 -6.46
C ALA A 222 13.50 -11.55 -5.81
N LEU A 223 13.33 -11.39 -4.51
CA LEU A 223 13.87 -10.23 -3.77
C LEU A 223 15.42 -10.20 -3.81
N LYS A 224 16.09 -11.35 -3.70
CA LYS A 224 17.56 -11.43 -3.85
C LYS A 224 17.99 -11.01 -5.25
N ASN A 225 17.30 -11.47 -6.28
CA ASN A 225 17.56 -11.04 -7.65
C ASN A 225 17.34 -9.53 -7.84
N ASP A 226 16.28 -8.96 -7.29
CA ASP A 226 16.06 -7.51 -7.32
C ASP A 226 17.17 -6.76 -6.59
N ARG A 227 17.66 -7.28 -5.47
CA ARG A 227 18.79 -6.70 -4.74
C ARG A 227 20.06 -6.67 -5.59
N GLU A 228 20.33 -7.72 -6.34
CA GLU A 228 21.53 -7.85 -7.20
C GLU A 228 21.41 -7.08 -8.52
N THR A 229 20.19 -6.75 -8.95
CA THR A 229 19.92 -6.11 -10.25
C THR A 229 19.38 -4.70 -10.10
N ARG A 230 18.11 -4.56 -9.73
CA ARG A 230 17.38 -3.28 -9.66
C ARG A 230 17.91 -2.36 -8.56
N PHE A 231 18.33 -2.93 -7.44
CA PHE A 231 18.76 -2.20 -6.24
C PHE A 231 20.24 -2.43 -5.91
N LYS A 232 21.03 -2.84 -6.88
CA LYS A 232 22.46 -3.19 -6.69
C LYS A 232 23.30 -2.07 -6.07
N ASP A 233 22.96 -0.82 -6.37
CA ASP A 233 23.68 0.36 -5.91
C ASP A 233 23.13 0.93 -4.58
N ALA A 234 22.04 0.34 -4.03
CA ALA A 234 21.49 0.75 -2.76
C ALA A 234 22.33 0.22 -1.58
N ASP A 235 22.46 1.02 -0.53
CA ASP A 235 23.02 0.54 0.75
C ASP A 235 22.00 -0.37 1.43
N ASP A 236 22.41 -1.57 1.85
CA ASP A 236 21.54 -2.55 2.53
C ASP A 236 20.80 -1.97 3.73
N ARG A 237 21.43 -1.03 4.47
CA ARG A 237 20.81 -0.34 5.60
C ARG A 237 19.63 0.54 5.22
N HIS A 238 19.51 0.90 3.97
CA HIS A 238 18.39 1.68 3.42
C HIS A 238 17.34 0.82 2.71
N ILE A 239 17.57 -0.51 2.65
CA ILE A 239 16.59 -1.44 2.11
C ILE A 239 15.62 -1.87 3.21
N LEU A 240 14.35 -1.62 2.96
CA LEU A 240 13.24 -1.98 3.83
C LEU A 240 12.50 -3.16 3.20
N ILE A 241 12.29 -4.20 3.97
CA ILE A 241 11.58 -5.41 3.52
C ILE A 241 10.36 -5.62 4.41
N GLY A 242 9.18 -5.43 3.85
CA GLY A 242 7.93 -5.71 4.52
C GLY A 242 7.43 -7.12 4.18
N ALA A 243 7.28 -7.96 5.19
CA ALA A 243 6.49 -9.17 5.09
C ALA A 243 5.02 -8.86 5.38
N ALA A 244 4.12 -9.41 4.61
CA ALA A 244 2.69 -9.30 4.84
C ALA A 244 2.01 -10.64 4.61
N GLY A 245 0.84 -10.84 5.18
CA GLY A 245 0.05 -12.04 4.94
C GLY A 245 -1.34 -11.93 5.53
N SER A 246 -2.32 -12.40 4.78
CA SER A 246 -3.71 -12.41 5.19
C SER A 246 -4.03 -13.70 5.94
N ASN A 247 -4.66 -13.57 7.11
CA ASN A 247 -5.16 -14.72 7.89
C ASN A 247 -4.06 -15.73 8.28
N LEU A 248 -2.83 -15.24 8.52
CA LEU A 248 -1.76 -16.05 9.10
C LEU A 248 -1.92 -16.11 10.63
N THR A 249 -1.54 -17.24 11.23
CA THR A 249 -1.33 -17.31 12.66
C THR A 249 -0.09 -16.50 13.05
N GLU A 250 0.05 -16.16 14.33
CA GLU A 250 1.24 -15.47 14.84
C GLU A 250 2.53 -16.25 14.54
N GLU A 251 2.48 -17.59 14.68
CA GLU A 251 3.61 -18.48 14.37
C GLU A 251 3.98 -18.44 12.88
N GLU A 252 2.98 -18.55 11.98
CA GLU A 252 3.19 -18.47 10.52
C GLU A 252 3.74 -17.10 10.08
N ALA A 253 3.28 -16.03 10.73
CA ALA A 253 3.75 -14.68 10.48
C ALA A 253 5.22 -14.50 10.92
N GLU A 254 5.57 -14.98 12.12
CA GLU A 254 6.94 -14.91 12.63
C GLU A 254 7.89 -15.80 11.82
N GLU A 255 7.48 -17.02 11.45
CA GLU A 255 8.27 -17.85 10.53
C GLU A 255 8.53 -17.17 9.18
N TRP A 256 7.51 -16.50 8.64
CA TRP A 256 7.65 -15.77 7.37
C TRP A 256 8.61 -14.59 7.48
N LYS A 257 8.49 -13.81 8.54
CA LYS A 257 9.40 -12.71 8.84
C LYS A 257 10.82 -13.21 9.07
N GLN A 258 11.01 -14.28 9.87
CA GLN A 258 12.32 -14.84 10.16
C GLN A 258 13.04 -15.34 8.89
N MET A 259 12.30 -15.95 7.95
CA MET A 259 12.87 -16.36 6.66
C MET A 259 13.44 -15.16 5.88
N LEU A 260 12.82 -13.99 5.96
CA LEU A 260 13.33 -12.77 5.33
C LEU A 260 14.51 -12.17 6.11
N VAL A 261 14.48 -12.20 7.44
CA VAL A 261 15.61 -11.77 8.29
C VAL A 261 16.85 -12.59 7.97
N ASP A 262 16.73 -13.92 7.87
CA ASP A 262 17.84 -14.82 7.55
C ASP A 262 18.39 -14.58 6.13
N ALA A 263 17.49 -14.22 5.19
CA ALA A 263 17.87 -13.98 3.80
C ALA A 263 18.52 -12.60 3.58
N PHE A 264 18.21 -11.61 4.44
CA PHE A 264 18.64 -10.22 4.33
C PHE A 264 19.11 -9.65 5.69
N PRO A 265 20.21 -10.19 6.25
CA PRO A 265 20.64 -9.89 7.62
C PRO A 265 21.07 -8.43 7.86
N ASN A 266 21.36 -7.68 6.80
CA ASN A 266 21.78 -6.28 6.88
C ASN A 266 20.65 -5.28 6.57
N SER A 267 19.45 -5.75 6.23
CA SER A 267 18.29 -4.94 5.90
C SER A 267 17.32 -4.88 7.06
N TYR A 268 16.50 -3.84 7.11
CA TYR A 268 15.41 -3.77 8.07
C TYR A 268 14.22 -4.59 7.59
N VAL A 269 13.86 -5.63 8.33
CA VAL A 269 12.74 -6.52 8.02
C VAL A 269 11.65 -6.36 9.06
N TYR A 270 10.41 -6.18 8.63
CA TYR A 270 9.25 -6.12 9.52
C TYR A 270 8.07 -6.92 8.95
N TYR A 271 7.09 -7.22 9.79
CA TYR A 271 5.83 -7.82 9.40
C TYR A 271 4.69 -6.82 9.60
N ASP A 272 3.81 -6.73 8.59
CA ASP A 272 2.61 -5.91 8.61
C ASP A 272 1.42 -6.80 8.18
N PRO A 273 0.45 -7.11 9.08
CA PRO A 273 -0.63 -8.07 8.84
C PRO A 273 -1.66 -7.61 7.81
#